data_847f19cbe13e25e2ca612908b828fb95
#
_entry.id   847f19cbe13e25e2ca612908b828fb95
#
_cell.length_a   1.000
_cell.length_b   1.000
_cell.length_c   1.000
_cell.angle_alpha   90.00
_cell.angle_beta   90.00
_cell.angle_gamma   90.00
#
_symmetry.space_group_name_H-M   'P 1'
#
loop_
_entity.id
_entity.type
_entity.pdbx_description
1 polymer ?
#
loop_
_entity_poly.entity_id
_entity_poly.type
_entity_poly.pdbx_seq_one_letter_code
_entity_poly.pdbx_strand_id
1 'polypeptide(L)'
;MDLFEYQGKELFAGYGMPVSPGELALTVEAAVAAAGRLGCPVMVKAQVHTGGRGKAGGVKYAATLDDVAEHAGRIFGLDINGHVVHRVWIEKASNIVDEYYASFTLDRSAKKHLGMLSAEGGVEIETVADENPEAIARIWVDPVDGLSEADCRNWVADARLPEAAVEGAVDVLMRLYEAYVDGDAELVEVNPLILTDDGRVHVLDAKVTLDANAVFRHEAYAAFDETQTRDERETAAHAKGLQYVGLEGDVGVIANGAGLAMSTVDVVNQVGGRSANFLDIGGGANAEVMADALEVINNDPEVRAIFINIFGGIVRGEEIANGIVGALERVNISSPIVVRLDGTNSAEGRAILEPHLSDHLRVASDMLEGARQAVALAAGEG
;
A
#
# COMPACT_ATOMS: atom_id res chain seq x y z
N MET A 1 2.79 4.51 -2.87
CA MET A 1 3.93 4.17 -1.98
C MET A 1 3.62 4.68 -0.59
N ASP A 2 3.45 3.77 0.40
CA ASP A 2 3.17 4.14 1.78
C ASP A 2 4.45 4.51 2.52
N LEU A 3 4.45 5.64 3.21
CA LEU A 3 5.60 6.07 4.01
C LEU A 3 5.50 5.54 5.44
N PHE A 4 6.66 5.25 6.07
CA PHE A 4 6.71 5.15 7.52
C PHE A 4 6.40 6.50 8.16
N GLU A 5 5.91 6.50 9.39
CA GLU A 5 5.59 7.75 10.12
C GLU A 5 6.75 8.75 10.13
N TYR A 6 8.00 8.29 10.36
CA TYR A 6 9.16 9.18 10.38
C TYR A 6 9.43 9.82 9.01
N GLN A 7 9.20 9.08 7.90
CA GLN A 7 9.33 9.60 6.54
C GLN A 7 8.23 10.61 6.22
N GLY A 8 6.99 10.32 6.63
CA GLY A 8 5.88 11.28 6.52
C GLY A 8 6.16 12.57 7.28
N LYS A 9 6.75 12.49 8.49
CA LYS A 9 7.18 13.67 9.25
C LYS A 9 8.33 14.42 8.57
N GLU A 10 9.28 13.72 7.97
CA GLU A 10 10.35 14.32 7.17
C GLU A 10 9.78 15.10 5.98
N LEU A 11 8.82 14.50 5.27
CA LEU A 11 8.11 15.16 4.19
C LEU A 11 7.39 16.41 4.70
N PHE A 12 6.59 16.32 5.75
CA PHE A 12 5.86 17.44 6.33
C PHE A 12 6.77 18.56 6.82
N ALA A 13 7.91 18.21 7.44
CA ALA A 13 8.92 19.19 7.83
C ALA A 13 9.52 19.91 6.62
N GLY A 14 9.69 19.22 5.49
CA GLY A 14 10.12 19.80 4.21
C GLY A 14 9.18 20.89 3.69
N TYR A 15 7.88 20.76 3.96
CA TYR A 15 6.85 21.78 3.67
C TYR A 15 6.69 22.82 4.82
N GLY A 16 7.59 22.79 5.81
CA GLY A 16 7.62 23.75 6.91
C GLY A 16 6.56 23.54 7.98
N MET A 17 5.91 22.37 8.00
CA MET A 17 5.00 22.04 9.10
C MET A 17 5.78 21.78 10.40
N PRO A 18 5.30 22.25 11.55
CA PRO A 18 5.89 21.93 12.83
C PRO A 18 5.66 20.46 13.17
N VAL A 19 6.74 19.69 13.31
CA VAL A 19 6.75 18.29 13.73
C VAL A 19 7.57 18.12 15.00
N SER A 20 7.25 17.11 15.81
CA SER A 20 8.04 16.79 16.98
C SER A 20 9.45 16.32 16.60
N PRO A 21 10.52 16.81 17.25
CA PRO A 21 11.86 16.31 17.02
C PRO A 21 11.96 14.82 17.35
N GLY A 22 12.63 14.07 16.47
CA GLY A 22 12.82 12.63 16.67
C GLY A 22 14.00 12.08 15.89
N GLU A 23 14.36 10.82 16.18
CA GLU A 23 15.43 10.10 15.54
C GLU A 23 15.06 8.64 15.30
N LEU A 24 15.44 8.11 14.14
CA LEU A 24 15.26 6.69 13.81
C LEU A 24 16.30 5.82 14.50
N ALA A 25 15.87 4.69 15.07
CA ALA A 25 16.75 3.71 15.67
C ALA A 25 16.46 2.29 15.13
N LEU A 26 17.52 1.55 14.80
CA LEU A 26 17.47 0.18 14.30
C LEU A 26 17.90 -0.85 15.34
N THR A 27 18.38 -0.39 16.50
CA THR A 27 18.76 -1.23 17.65
C THR A 27 18.34 -0.55 18.96
N VAL A 28 18.32 -1.33 20.03
CA VAL A 28 18.02 -0.81 21.38
C VAL A 28 19.06 0.23 21.80
N GLU A 29 20.34 -0.01 21.55
CA GLU A 29 21.44 0.90 21.88
C GLU A 29 21.31 2.23 21.12
N ALA A 30 20.93 2.17 19.85
CA ALA A 30 20.67 3.36 19.04
C ALA A 30 19.47 4.16 19.57
N ALA A 31 18.41 3.47 20.02
CA ALA A 31 17.23 4.09 20.63
C ALA A 31 17.59 4.84 21.92
N VAL A 32 18.37 4.22 22.81
CA VAL A 32 18.86 4.86 24.05
C VAL A 32 19.74 6.06 23.73
N ALA A 33 20.64 5.95 22.74
CA ALA A 33 21.51 7.06 22.32
C ALA A 33 20.70 8.24 21.74
N ALA A 34 19.67 7.97 20.92
CA ALA A 34 18.75 8.97 20.40
C ALA A 34 18.00 9.70 21.54
N ALA A 35 17.45 8.94 22.48
CA ALA A 35 16.77 9.50 23.66
C ALA A 35 17.72 10.36 24.51
N GLY A 36 19.01 9.97 24.63
CA GLY A 36 20.02 10.74 25.32
C GLY A 36 20.27 12.11 24.67
N ARG A 37 20.22 12.19 23.34
CA ARG A 37 20.35 13.45 22.58
C ARG A 37 19.11 14.33 22.66
N LEU A 38 17.92 13.73 22.52
CA LEU A 38 16.64 14.44 22.57
C LEU A 38 16.29 14.90 24.01
N GLY A 39 16.79 14.19 25.03
CA GLY A 39 16.44 14.38 26.42
C GLY A 39 15.06 13.82 26.77
N CYS A 40 14.98 12.96 27.79
CA CYS A 40 13.69 12.44 28.29
C CYS A 40 12.80 13.56 28.86
N PRO A 41 11.46 13.40 28.85
CA PRO A 41 10.75 12.21 28.39
C PRO A 41 10.65 12.13 26.88
N VAL A 42 10.55 10.89 26.36
CA VAL A 42 10.39 10.59 24.93
C VAL A 42 9.29 9.53 24.70
N MET A 43 8.81 9.45 23.47
CA MET A 43 7.98 8.35 22.97
C MET A 43 8.85 7.37 22.20
N VAL A 44 8.65 6.08 22.39
CA VAL A 44 9.22 4.98 21.58
C VAL A 44 8.11 4.46 20.68
N LYS A 45 8.23 4.67 19.37
CA LYS A 45 7.17 4.37 18.40
C LYS A 45 7.63 3.33 17.38
N ALA A 46 6.95 2.19 17.29
CA ALA A 46 7.13 1.21 16.23
C ALA A 46 6.95 1.86 14.84
N GLN A 47 7.77 1.48 13.88
CA GLN A 47 7.64 1.92 12.49
C GLN A 47 7.25 0.74 11.61
N VAL A 48 5.99 0.72 11.20
CA VAL A 48 5.35 -0.28 10.31
C VAL A 48 4.34 0.41 9.40
N HIS A 49 4.05 -0.18 8.24
CA HIS A 49 3.10 0.34 7.24
C HIS A 49 1.62 -0.01 7.57
N THR A 50 1.28 -0.07 8.86
CA THR A 50 -0.09 -0.34 9.31
C THR A 50 -0.51 0.56 10.46
N GLY A 51 -1.81 0.79 10.59
CA GLY A 51 -2.40 1.50 11.72
C GLY A 51 -2.49 0.63 12.98
N GLY A 52 -3.04 1.22 14.06
CA GLY A 52 -3.29 0.48 15.31
C GLY A 52 -2.05 0.21 16.18
N ARG A 53 -0.90 0.83 15.87
CA ARG A 53 0.37 0.65 16.60
C ARG A 53 0.22 0.86 18.12
N GLY A 54 -0.54 1.87 18.53
CA GLY A 54 -0.79 2.16 19.95
C GLY A 54 -1.53 1.02 20.65
N LYS A 55 -2.61 0.51 20.03
CA LYS A 55 -3.41 -0.62 20.57
C LYS A 55 -2.60 -1.91 20.67
N ALA A 56 -1.69 -2.14 19.71
CA ALA A 56 -0.78 -3.30 19.70
C ALA A 56 0.41 -3.17 20.67
N GLY A 57 0.53 -2.05 21.39
CA GLY A 57 1.63 -1.83 22.32
C GLY A 57 2.93 -1.32 21.68
N GLY A 58 2.89 -0.95 20.39
CA GLY A 58 4.01 -0.42 19.63
C GLY A 58 4.34 1.06 19.88
N VAL A 59 3.60 1.74 20.77
CA VAL A 59 3.87 3.13 21.18
C VAL A 59 3.94 3.20 22.69
N LYS A 60 5.07 3.68 23.24
CA LYS A 60 5.33 3.73 24.69
C LYS A 60 5.99 5.05 25.09
N TYR A 61 5.50 5.61 26.19
CA TYR A 61 6.12 6.75 26.88
C TYR A 61 7.30 6.26 27.73
N ALA A 62 8.42 6.94 27.66
CA ALA A 62 9.63 6.64 28.43
C ALA A 62 10.11 7.90 29.17
N ALA A 63 10.05 7.86 30.49
CA ALA A 63 10.51 8.94 31.36
C ALA A 63 12.05 8.96 31.53
N THR A 64 12.69 7.81 31.34
CA THR A 64 14.13 7.59 31.57
C THR A 64 14.75 6.81 30.40
N LEU A 65 16.09 6.81 30.33
CA LEU A 65 16.83 5.99 29.35
C LEU A 65 16.65 4.49 29.58
N ASP A 66 16.47 4.07 30.83
CA ASP A 66 16.19 2.67 31.15
C ASP A 66 14.82 2.23 30.64
N ASP A 67 13.81 3.11 30.74
CA ASP A 67 12.49 2.86 30.12
C ASP A 67 12.59 2.72 28.61
N VAL A 68 13.44 3.56 27.97
CA VAL A 68 13.66 3.47 26.51
C VAL A 68 14.25 2.12 26.14
N ALA A 69 15.27 1.64 26.87
CA ALA A 69 15.88 0.34 26.63
C ALA A 69 14.85 -0.81 26.79
N GLU A 70 14.05 -0.77 27.85
CA GLU A 70 13.01 -1.78 28.12
C GLU A 70 11.94 -1.76 27.00
N HIS A 71 11.41 -0.58 26.67
CA HIS A 71 10.34 -0.45 25.67
C HIS A 71 10.82 -0.79 24.27
N ALA A 72 12.00 -0.31 23.85
CA ALA A 72 12.57 -0.65 22.56
C ALA A 72 12.82 -2.17 22.45
N GLY A 73 13.35 -2.80 23.51
CA GLY A 73 13.58 -4.25 23.54
C GLY A 73 12.30 -5.08 23.40
N ARG A 74 11.14 -4.56 23.86
CA ARG A 74 9.83 -5.21 23.70
C ARG A 74 9.17 -4.93 22.35
N ILE A 75 9.45 -3.77 21.74
CA ILE A 75 8.85 -3.33 20.50
C ILE A 75 9.57 -3.94 19.29
N PHE A 76 10.90 -4.07 19.32
CA PHE A 76 11.62 -4.79 18.27
C PHE A 76 11.16 -6.24 18.20
N GLY A 77 10.79 -6.69 17.00
CA GLY A 77 10.26 -8.04 16.74
C GLY A 77 8.77 -8.22 17.08
N LEU A 78 8.08 -7.18 17.59
CA LEU A 78 6.63 -7.22 17.77
C LEU A 78 5.94 -7.35 16.41
N ASP A 79 4.98 -8.28 16.30
CA ASP A 79 4.07 -8.35 15.16
C ASP A 79 2.89 -7.40 15.37
N ILE A 80 2.67 -6.51 14.41
CA ILE A 80 1.54 -5.59 14.39
C ILE A 80 0.77 -5.83 13.09
N ASN A 81 -0.33 -6.53 13.16
CA ASN A 81 -1.18 -6.87 12.01
C ASN A 81 -0.39 -7.53 10.83
N GLY A 82 0.50 -8.47 11.13
CA GLY A 82 1.33 -9.16 10.15
C GLY A 82 2.64 -8.42 9.78
N HIS A 83 2.88 -7.26 10.36
CA HIS A 83 4.10 -6.48 10.13
C HIS A 83 5.05 -6.56 11.33
N VAL A 84 6.19 -7.21 11.15
CA VAL A 84 7.23 -7.32 12.18
C VAL A 84 7.99 -6.00 12.32
N VAL A 85 8.12 -5.49 13.54
CA VAL A 85 8.83 -4.24 13.82
C VAL A 85 10.34 -4.43 13.75
N HIS A 86 10.99 -3.78 12.78
CA HIS A 86 12.45 -3.78 12.60
C HIS A 86 13.10 -2.44 12.93
N ARG A 87 12.32 -1.40 13.22
CA ARG A 87 12.79 -0.04 13.49
C ARG A 87 11.84 0.68 14.43
N VAL A 88 12.38 1.59 15.25
CA VAL A 88 11.61 2.46 16.12
C VAL A 88 11.98 3.92 15.89
N TRP A 89 11.00 4.80 16.05
CA TRP A 89 11.18 6.25 16.09
C TRP A 89 11.19 6.70 17.54
N ILE A 90 12.25 7.40 17.95
CA ILE A 90 12.36 8.01 19.27
C ILE A 90 12.02 9.48 19.12
N GLU A 91 10.97 9.92 19.77
CA GLU A 91 10.40 11.24 19.60
C GLU A 91 10.29 11.98 20.93
N LYS A 92 10.59 13.26 20.93
CA LYS A 92 10.37 14.11 22.12
C LYS A 92 8.90 14.09 22.50
N ALA A 93 8.61 13.78 23.76
CA ALA A 93 7.23 13.79 24.26
C ALA A 93 6.66 15.21 24.28
N SER A 94 5.40 15.35 23.89
CA SER A 94 4.67 16.62 23.85
C SER A 94 3.65 16.70 24.98
N ASN A 95 3.44 17.89 25.52
CA ASN A 95 2.37 18.17 26.48
C ASN A 95 1.09 18.50 25.71
N ILE A 96 0.24 17.51 25.53
CA ILE A 96 -0.98 17.59 24.71
C ILE A 96 -2.11 18.20 25.54
N VAL A 97 -2.77 19.21 25.00
CA VAL A 97 -3.98 19.82 25.56
C VAL A 97 -5.21 19.29 24.82
N ASP A 98 -5.17 19.31 23.47
CA ASP A 98 -6.23 18.82 22.61
C ASP A 98 -5.64 18.07 21.42
N GLU A 99 -6.42 17.12 20.87
CA GLU A 99 -6.06 16.31 19.72
C GLU A 99 -7.09 16.48 18.61
N TYR A 100 -6.65 16.69 17.37
CA TYR A 100 -7.46 16.90 16.18
C TYR A 100 -7.08 15.89 15.10
N TYR A 101 -8.02 15.63 14.20
CA TYR A 101 -7.79 14.87 12.98
C TYR A 101 -7.76 15.80 11.78
N ALA A 102 -6.82 15.60 10.86
CA ALA A 102 -6.78 16.30 9.58
C ALA A 102 -6.27 15.41 8.46
N SER A 103 -6.89 15.45 7.28
CA SER A 103 -6.42 14.74 6.10
C SER A 103 -6.84 15.39 4.79
N PHE A 104 -6.10 15.06 3.71
CA PHE A 104 -6.51 15.30 2.34
C PHE A 104 -6.38 14.01 1.52
N THR A 105 -7.38 13.76 0.67
CA THR A 105 -7.43 12.64 -0.27
C THR A 105 -8.26 13.03 -1.50
N LEU A 106 -8.37 12.13 -2.48
CA LEU A 106 -9.17 12.36 -3.68
C LEU A 106 -10.60 11.79 -3.51
N ASP A 107 -11.61 12.66 -3.61
CA ASP A 107 -12.99 12.22 -3.86
C ASP A 107 -13.19 11.99 -5.37
N ARG A 108 -13.13 10.72 -5.77
CA ARG A 108 -13.27 10.33 -7.18
C ARG A 108 -14.66 10.60 -7.75
N SER A 109 -15.70 10.57 -6.91
CA SER A 109 -17.09 10.84 -7.33
C SER A 109 -17.31 12.32 -7.59
N ALA A 110 -16.82 13.18 -6.69
CA ALA A 110 -16.88 14.63 -6.84
C ALA A 110 -15.80 15.16 -7.81
N LYS A 111 -14.75 14.37 -8.11
CA LYS A 111 -13.56 14.78 -8.88
C LYS A 111 -12.87 16.00 -8.28
N LYS A 112 -12.80 16.03 -6.95
CA LYS A 112 -12.21 17.12 -6.15
C LYS A 112 -11.32 16.55 -5.05
N HIS A 113 -10.41 17.37 -4.57
CA HIS A 113 -9.68 17.03 -3.35
C HIS A 113 -10.63 17.17 -2.15
N LEU A 114 -10.65 16.14 -1.30
CA LEU A 114 -11.46 16.10 -0.09
C LEU A 114 -10.56 16.34 1.11
N GLY A 115 -10.79 17.46 1.81
CA GLY A 115 -10.26 17.71 3.14
C GLY A 115 -11.23 17.23 4.22
N MET A 116 -10.73 16.57 5.24
CA MET A 116 -11.48 16.16 6.43
C MET A 116 -10.79 16.69 7.68
N LEU A 117 -11.54 17.35 8.55
CA LEU A 117 -11.06 17.93 9.80
C LEU A 117 -12.04 17.61 10.93
N SER A 118 -11.52 17.16 12.08
CA SER A 118 -12.33 16.90 13.26
C SER A 118 -11.65 17.40 14.53
N ALA A 119 -12.43 17.88 15.48
CA ALA A 119 -11.99 18.16 16.83
C ALA A 119 -11.82 16.88 17.68
N GLU A 120 -12.16 15.70 17.14
CA GLU A 120 -12.00 14.38 17.74
C GLU A 120 -10.79 13.68 17.08
N GLY A 121 -9.58 13.97 17.55
CA GLY A 121 -8.34 13.34 17.11
C GLY A 121 -7.84 12.23 18.03
N GLY A 122 -6.75 11.56 17.64
CA GLY A 122 -6.15 10.46 18.42
C GLY A 122 -6.98 9.16 18.43
N VAL A 123 -8.08 9.11 17.69
CA VAL A 123 -8.98 7.96 17.53
C VAL A 123 -9.08 7.54 16.07
N GLU A 124 -9.67 6.36 15.81
CA GLU A 124 -9.92 5.92 14.43
C GLU A 124 -11.03 6.77 13.82
N ILE A 125 -10.71 7.48 12.73
CA ILE A 125 -11.65 8.41 12.09
C ILE A 125 -12.87 7.68 11.50
N GLU A 126 -12.71 6.42 11.12
CA GLU A 126 -13.80 5.57 10.65
C GLU A 126 -14.86 5.36 11.73
N THR A 127 -14.43 5.20 12.98
CA THR A 127 -15.37 5.12 14.12
C THR A 127 -16.11 6.45 14.31
N VAL A 128 -15.41 7.57 14.21
CA VAL A 128 -16.05 8.91 14.29
C VAL A 128 -17.04 9.09 13.14
N ALA A 129 -16.67 8.65 11.93
CA ALA A 129 -17.55 8.73 10.76
C ALA A 129 -18.83 7.91 10.90
N ASP A 130 -18.77 6.76 11.57
CA ASP A 130 -19.92 5.88 11.78
C ASP A 130 -20.81 6.34 12.95
N GLU A 131 -20.18 6.76 14.07
CA GLU A 131 -20.92 7.08 15.30
C GLU A 131 -21.37 8.57 15.34
N ASN A 132 -20.55 9.48 14.82
CA ASN A 132 -20.77 10.92 14.83
C ASN A 132 -20.30 11.61 13.54
N PRO A 133 -20.91 11.33 12.36
CA PRO A 133 -20.45 11.85 11.08
C PRO A 133 -20.44 13.39 11.01
N GLU A 134 -21.21 14.09 11.87
CA GLU A 134 -21.25 15.56 11.96
C GLU A 134 -20.04 16.15 12.68
N ALA A 135 -19.25 15.35 13.39
CA ALA A 135 -17.98 15.77 13.99
C ALA A 135 -16.88 15.97 12.95
N ILE A 136 -17.07 15.45 11.72
CA ILE A 136 -16.11 15.58 10.64
C ILE A 136 -16.55 16.71 9.70
N ALA A 137 -15.92 17.87 9.79
CA ALA A 137 -16.06 18.95 8.82
C ALA A 137 -15.33 18.56 7.52
N ARG A 138 -16.03 18.67 6.39
CA ARG A 138 -15.52 18.31 5.07
C ARG A 138 -15.43 19.53 4.17
N ILE A 139 -14.34 19.62 3.40
CA ILE A 139 -14.17 20.62 2.35
C ILE A 139 -13.82 19.93 1.04
N TRP A 140 -14.47 20.34 -0.05
CA TRP A 140 -14.15 19.89 -1.42
C TRP A 140 -13.43 21.00 -2.15
N VAL A 141 -12.15 20.82 -2.39
CA VAL A 141 -11.29 21.80 -3.06
C VAL A 141 -11.20 21.46 -4.54
N ASP A 142 -11.44 22.45 -5.40
CA ASP A 142 -11.22 22.30 -6.82
C ASP A 142 -9.72 22.22 -7.11
N PRO A 143 -9.22 21.21 -7.83
CA PRO A 143 -7.79 21.04 -8.10
C PRO A 143 -7.16 22.22 -8.87
N VAL A 144 -7.96 22.97 -9.62
CA VAL A 144 -7.47 24.11 -10.43
C VAL A 144 -7.39 25.39 -9.59
N ASP A 145 -8.39 25.62 -8.75
CA ASP A 145 -8.47 26.84 -7.93
C ASP A 145 -7.61 26.73 -6.65
N GLY A 146 -7.44 25.49 -6.13
CA GLY A 146 -6.69 25.23 -4.91
C GLY A 146 -7.44 25.66 -3.64
N LEU A 147 -6.81 25.47 -2.47
CA LEU A 147 -7.35 25.86 -1.17
C LEU A 147 -6.95 27.30 -0.85
N SER A 148 -7.93 28.18 -0.67
CA SER A 148 -7.65 29.53 -0.18
C SER A 148 -7.58 29.58 1.34
N GLU A 149 -6.81 30.53 1.90
CA GLU A 149 -6.76 30.74 3.35
C GLU A 149 -8.14 31.07 3.95
N ALA A 150 -8.97 31.80 3.21
CA ALA A 150 -10.31 32.14 3.65
C ALA A 150 -11.21 30.89 3.77
N ASP A 151 -11.15 29.98 2.79
CA ASP A 151 -11.89 28.73 2.84
C ASP A 151 -11.36 27.81 3.93
N CYS A 152 -10.05 27.77 4.14
CA CYS A 152 -9.43 27.02 5.22
C CYS A 152 -9.90 27.52 6.60
N ARG A 153 -9.97 28.84 6.82
CA ARG A 153 -10.49 29.45 8.06
C ARG A 153 -11.95 29.10 8.31
N ASN A 154 -12.79 29.13 7.27
CA ASN A 154 -14.18 28.71 7.37
C ASN A 154 -14.28 27.23 7.74
N TRP A 155 -13.48 26.39 7.12
CA TRP A 155 -13.43 24.96 7.40
C TRP A 155 -12.99 24.65 8.85
N VAL A 156 -11.98 25.36 9.38
CA VAL A 156 -11.56 25.27 10.78
C VAL A 156 -12.68 25.70 11.74
N ALA A 157 -13.44 26.75 11.38
CA ALA A 157 -14.60 27.18 12.16
C ALA A 157 -15.74 26.14 12.14
N ASP A 158 -16.01 25.51 10.99
CA ASP A 158 -16.99 24.43 10.84
C ASP A 158 -16.63 23.19 11.70
N ALA A 159 -15.34 22.87 11.80
CA ALA A 159 -14.82 21.81 12.67
C ALA A 159 -14.85 22.18 14.17
N ARG A 160 -15.17 23.43 14.51
CA ARG A 160 -15.31 23.94 15.88
C ARG A 160 -14.04 23.78 16.73
N LEU A 161 -12.87 23.96 16.13
CA LEU A 161 -11.63 23.99 16.88
C LEU A 161 -11.61 25.16 17.88
N PRO A 162 -11.00 25.03 19.07
CA PRO A 162 -10.90 26.10 20.05
C PRO A 162 -10.08 27.28 19.48
N GLU A 163 -10.41 28.50 19.92
CA GLU A 163 -9.79 29.72 19.43
C GLU A 163 -8.26 29.70 19.47
N ALA A 164 -7.71 29.08 20.52
CA ALA A 164 -6.25 28.91 20.72
C ALA A 164 -5.58 28.07 19.61
N ALA A 165 -6.32 27.19 18.94
CA ALA A 165 -5.80 26.32 17.89
C ALA A 165 -5.98 26.91 16.47
N VAL A 166 -6.87 27.88 16.26
CA VAL A 166 -7.32 28.32 14.93
C VAL A 166 -6.14 28.73 14.03
N GLU A 167 -5.32 29.68 14.48
CA GLU A 167 -4.22 30.20 13.64
C GLU A 167 -3.19 29.12 13.29
N GLY A 168 -2.80 28.31 14.30
CA GLY A 168 -1.86 27.21 14.07
C GLY A 168 -2.45 26.11 13.21
N ALA A 169 -3.73 25.80 13.33
CA ALA A 169 -4.40 24.81 12.48
C ALA A 169 -4.49 25.30 11.04
N VAL A 170 -4.85 26.56 10.80
CA VAL A 170 -4.88 27.14 9.44
C VAL A 170 -3.50 27.05 8.78
N ASP A 171 -2.42 27.44 9.47
CA ASP A 171 -1.07 27.36 8.91
C ASP A 171 -0.69 25.91 8.55
N VAL A 172 -0.96 24.95 9.45
CA VAL A 172 -0.66 23.54 9.18
C VAL A 172 -1.52 22.97 8.05
N LEU A 173 -2.83 23.28 8.00
CA LEU A 173 -3.73 22.74 6.98
C LEU A 173 -3.41 23.28 5.58
N MET A 174 -3.00 24.54 5.46
CA MET A 174 -2.53 25.12 4.20
C MET A 174 -1.29 24.38 3.68
N ARG A 175 -0.31 24.16 4.55
CA ARG A 175 0.91 23.41 4.23
C ARG A 175 0.65 21.93 3.96
N LEU A 176 -0.30 21.33 4.67
CA LEU A 176 -0.71 19.94 4.45
C LEU A 176 -1.35 19.77 3.06
N TYR A 177 -2.15 20.76 2.64
CA TYR A 177 -2.71 20.79 1.29
C TYR A 177 -1.61 20.96 0.22
N GLU A 178 -0.63 21.85 0.47
CA GLU A 178 0.55 22.00 -0.40
C GLU A 178 1.33 20.68 -0.50
N ALA A 179 1.60 20.02 0.63
CA ALA A 179 2.25 18.70 0.63
C ALA A 179 1.44 17.62 -0.11
N TYR A 180 0.11 17.67 -0.05
CA TYR A 180 -0.78 16.77 -0.78
C TYR A 180 -0.66 16.98 -2.30
N VAL A 181 -0.71 18.23 -2.77
CA VAL A 181 -0.71 18.55 -4.20
C VAL A 181 0.69 18.48 -4.80
N ASP A 182 1.64 19.22 -4.24
CA ASP A 182 3.00 19.32 -4.79
C ASP A 182 3.83 18.06 -4.53
N GLY A 183 3.48 17.30 -3.49
CA GLY A 183 4.08 16.02 -3.17
C GLY A 183 3.51 14.85 -3.98
N ASP A 184 2.54 15.07 -4.87
CA ASP A 184 1.84 13.98 -5.57
C ASP A 184 1.35 12.88 -4.61
N ALA A 185 0.75 13.30 -3.51
CA ALA A 185 0.22 12.35 -2.54
C ALA A 185 -1.20 11.89 -2.91
N GLU A 186 -1.51 10.63 -2.69
CA GLU A 186 -2.87 10.07 -2.75
C GLU A 186 -3.61 10.28 -1.43
N LEU A 187 -2.84 10.31 -0.32
CA LEU A 187 -3.32 10.57 1.03
C LEU A 187 -2.23 11.29 1.83
N VAL A 188 -2.63 12.35 2.53
CA VAL A 188 -1.89 12.90 3.66
C VAL A 188 -2.84 12.96 4.86
N GLU A 189 -2.41 12.40 6.00
CA GLU A 189 -3.21 12.34 7.21
C GLU A 189 -2.35 12.67 8.42
N VAL A 190 -2.91 13.47 9.31
CA VAL A 190 -2.35 13.81 10.62
C VAL A 190 -3.35 13.37 11.69
N ASN A 191 -2.99 12.37 12.47
CA ASN A 191 -3.85 11.84 13.53
C ASN A 191 -3.04 11.35 14.75
N PRO A 192 -2.80 12.25 15.75
CA PRO A 192 -3.40 13.56 15.88
C PRO A 192 -2.55 14.74 15.37
N LEU A 193 -3.22 15.80 14.97
CA LEU A 193 -2.75 17.16 15.01
C LEU A 193 -3.02 17.67 16.44
N ILE A 194 -2.05 18.26 17.13
CA ILE A 194 -2.20 18.57 18.57
C ILE A 194 -2.06 20.05 18.87
N LEU A 195 -2.82 20.50 19.88
CA LEU A 195 -2.55 21.74 20.59
C LEU A 195 -1.75 21.44 21.84
N THR A 196 -0.65 22.13 22.05
CA THR A 196 0.21 21.99 23.23
C THR A 196 -0.09 23.05 24.29
N ASP A 197 0.40 22.81 25.50
CA ASP A 197 0.21 23.71 26.66
C ASP A 197 0.86 25.09 26.47
N ASP A 198 1.82 25.24 25.56
CA ASP A 198 2.42 26.51 25.16
C ASP A 198 1.68 27.20 24.01
N GLY A 199 0.51 26.66 23.61
CA GLY A 199 -0.39 27.24 22.59
C GLY A 199 0.04 26.99 21.15
N ARG A 200 0.98 26.09 20.89
CA ARG A 200 1.39 25.72 19.52
C ARG A 200 0.55 24.55 19.00
N VAL A 201 0.24 24.60 17.72
CA VAL A 201 -0.34 23.48 16.98
C VAL A 201 0.77 22.79 16.21
N HIS A 202 0.91 21.45 16.35
CA HIS A 202 1.86 20.71 15.56
C HIS A 202 1.45 19.27 15.26
N VAL A 203 2.12 18.68 14.28
CA VAL A 203 1.90 17.31 13.79
C VAL A 203 2.56 16.31 14.75
N LEU A 204 1.75 15.39 15.32
CA LEU A 204 2.26 14.36 16.23
C LEU A 204 2.38 13.00 15.56
N ASP A 205 1.53 12.69 14.59
CA ASP A 205 1.63 11.48 13.75
C ASP A 205 1.43 11.85 12.28
N ALA A 206 1.98 11.04 11.38
CA ALA A 206 1.91 11.25 9.95
C ALA A 206 1.65 9.93 9.22
N LYS A 207 0.62 9.93 8.39
CA LYS A 207 0.35 8.85 7.44
C LYS A 207 0.30 9.45 6.05
N VAL A 208 1.17 8.98 5.16
CA VAL A 208 1.30 9.50 3.80
C VAL A 208 1.35 8.34 2.83
N THR A 209 0.54 8.42 1.79
CA THR A 209 0.62 7.57 0.61
C THR A 209 0.95 8.45 -0.58
N LEU A 210 2.10 8.22 -1.21
CA LEU A 210 2.55 8.94 -2.40
C LEU A 210 2.16 8.15 -3.67
N ASP A 211 1.86 8.86 -4.75
CA ASP A 211 1.65 8.24 -6.06
C ASP A 211 2.97 7.66 -6.57
N ALA A 212 3.06 6.34 -6.64
CA ALA A 212 4.24 5.65 -7.13
C ALA A 212 4.58 5.99 -8.60
N ASN A 213 3.59 6.42 -9.38
CA ASN A 213 3.80 6.83 -10.77
C ASN A 213 4.44 8.24 -10.87
N ALA A 214 4.45 9.02 -9.80
CA ALA A 214 5.04 10.36 -9.77
C ALA A 214 6.50 10.39 -9.26
N VAL A 215 7.03 9.28 -8.76
CA VAL A 215 8.38 9.19 -8.16
C VAL A 215 9.48 9.71 -9.10
N PHE A 216 9.32 9.55 -10.42
CA PHE A 216 10.29 10.00 -11.42
C PHE A 216 10.56 11.52 -11.39
N ARG A 217 9.66 12.32 -10.84
CA ARG A 217 9.79 13.78 -10.72
C ARG A 217 10.14 14.26 -9.30
N HIS A 218 10.32 13.33 -8.36
CA HIS A 218 10.68 13.61 -6.97
C HIS A 218 11.94 12.83 -6.57
N GLU A 219 13.13 13.38 -6.86
CA GLU A 219 14.40 12.69 -6.57
C GLU A 219 14.54 12.29 -5.08
N ALA A 220 13.98 13.09 -4.17
CA ALA A 220 14.02 12.80 -2.73
C ALA A 220 13.26 11.51 -2.36
N TYR A 221 12.28 11.07 -3.17
CA TYR A 221 11.47 9.88 -2.88
C TYR A 221 12.21 8.57 -3.12
N ALA A 222 13.33 8.60 -3.86
CA ALA A 222 14.17 7.41 -4.03
C ALA A 222 14.65 6.85 -2.68
N ALA A 223 14.99 7.73 -1.71
CA ALA A 223 15.38 7.30 -0.36
C ALA A 223 14.22 6.65 0.42
N PHE A 224 12.99 7.05 0.17
CA PHE A 224 11.81 6.41 0.76
C PHE A 224 11.54 5.03 0.14
N ASP A 225 11.73 4.91 -1.18
CA ASP A 225 11.53 3.65 -1.91
C ASP A 225 12.52 2.56 -1.48
N GLU A 226 13.78 2.89 -1.21
CA GLU A 226 14.80 1.97 -0.71
C GLU A 226 14.43 1.28 0.62
N THR A 227 13.55 1.90 1.42
CA THR A 227 13.14 1.38 2.72
C THR A 227 11.83 0.60 2.69
N GLN A 228 11.15 0.51 1.54
CA GLN A 228 9.89 -0.21 1.39
C GLN A 228 10.09 -1.71 1.62
N THR A 229 9.25 -2.29 2.47
CA THR A 229 9.16 -3.74 2.59
C THR A 229 8.25 -4.22 1.47
N ARG A 230 8.83 -4.79 0.42
CA ARG A 230 8.07 -5.35 -0.71
C ARG A 230 7.90 -6.85 -0.50
N ASP A 231 6.79 -7.38 -0.97
CA ASP A 231 6.62 -8.82 -1.16
C ASP A 231 7.74 -9.33 -2.10
N GLU A 232 8.41 -10.41 -1.72
CA GLU A 232 9.50 -10.99 -2.52
C GLU A 232 9.03 -11.38 -3.91
N ARG A 233 7.77 -11.82 -4.05
CA ARG A 233 7.13 -12.18 -5.33
C ARG A 233 6.94 -10.94 -6.20
N GLU A 234 6.45 -9.84 -5.61
CA GLU A 234 6.27 -8.55 -6.30
C GLU A 234 7.62 -7.97 -6.74
N THR A 235 8.63 -8.08 -5.89
CA THR A 235 10.00 -7.64 -6.19
C THR A 235 10.59 -8.41 -7.36
N ALA A 236 10.44 -9.74 -7.36
CA ALA A 236 10.92 -10.61 -8.44
C ALA A 236 10.17 -10.32 -9.77
N ALA A 237 8.86 -10.11 -9.70
CA ALA A 237 8.04 -9.78 -10.87
C ALA A 237 8.41 -8.39 -11.44
N HIS A 238 8.57 -7.40 -10.58
CA HIS A 238 8.96 -6.04 -11.00
C HIS A 238 10.33 -6.02 -11.67
N ALA A 239 11.29 -6.79 -11.17
CA ALA A 239 12.63 -6.93 -11.79
C ALA A 239 12.56 -7.47 -13.23
N LYS A 240 11.48 -8.21 -13.58
CA LYS A 240 11.17 -8.73 -14.91
C LYS A 240 10.21 -7.84 -15.71
N GLY A 241 9.85 -6.67 -15.19
CA GLY A 241 8.93 -5.72 -15.83
C GLY A 241 7.45 -6.16 -15.81
N LEU A 242 7.08 -7.10 -14.95
CA LEU A 242 5.72 -7.61 -14.83
C LEU A 242 4.90 -6.80 -13.82
N GLN A 243 3.61 -6.61 -14.14
CA GLN A 243 2.63 -6.01 -13.23
C GLN A 243 2.00 -7.12 -12.39
N TYR A 244 2.51 -7.28 -11.17
CA TYR A 244 2.14 -8.35 -10.26
C TYR A 244 1.70 -7.78 -8.91
N VAL A 245 0.64 -8.37 -8.35
CA VAL A 245 0.21 -8.12 -6.96
C VAL A 245 -0.03 -9.47 -6.29
N GLY A 246 0.63 -9.72 -5.16
CA GLY A 246 0.44 -10.92 -4.35
C GLY A 246 -0.92 -10.92 -3.66
N LEU A 247 -1.61 -12.06 -3.68
CA LEU A 247 -2.86 -12.30 -2.97
C LEU A 247 -2.72 -13.57 -2.12
N GLU A 248 -3.69 -13.81 -1.24
CA GLU A 248 -3.74 -15.00 -0.39
C GLU A 248 -4.60 -16.09 -1.03
N GLY A 249 -4.02 -16.93 -1.86
CA GLY A 249 -4.72 -17.99 -2.56
C GLY A 249 -3.79 -19.09 -3.07
N ASP A 250 -4.36 -20.04 -3.81
CA ASP A 250 -3.69 -21.22 -4.31
C ASP A 250 -3.81 -21.41 -5.84
N VAL A 251 -4.52 -20.50 -6.52
CA VAL A 251 -4.61 -20.49 -7.98
C VAL A 251 -3.82 -19.29 -8.52
N GLY A 252 -2.69 -19.55 -9.16
CA GLY A 252 -1.92 -18.53 -9.88
C GLY A 252 -2.69 -18.07 -11.12
N VAL A 253 -2.73 -16.76 -11.36
CA VAL A 253 -3.47 -16.16 -12.48
C VAL A 253 -2.52 -15.38 -13.38
N ILE A 254 -2.58 -15.65 -14.70
CA ILE A 254 -1.92 -14.86 -15.74
C ILE A 254 -2.97 -14.41 -16.76
N ALA A 255 -3.06 -13.12 -17.03
CA ALA A 255 -3.91 -12.59 -18.09
C ALA A 255 -3.24 -11.43 -18.83
N ASN A 256 -3.75 -11.06 -19.98
CA ASN A 256 -3.29 -9.90 -20.74
C ASN A 256 -4.30 -8.76 -20.69
N GLY A 257 -3.87 -7.67 -20.08
CA GLY A 257 -4.67 -6.49 -19.80
C GLY A 257 -5.35 -6.53 -18.41
N ALA A 258 -5.23 -5.44 -17.67
CA ALA A 258 -5.67 -5.34 -16.27
C ALA A 258 -7.16 -5.70 -16.07
N GLY A 259 -8.03 -5.31 -17.02
CA GLY A 259 -9.45 -5.64 -16.93
C GLY A 259 -9.72 -7.14 -17.04
N LEU A 260 -9.01 -7.85 -17.93
CA LEU A 260 -9.12 -9.30 -18.06
C LEU A 260 -8.51 -10.01 -16.83
N ALA A 261 -7.40 -9.51 -16.32
CA ALA A 261 -6.75 -10.05 -15.11
C ALA A 261 -7.69 -9.94 -13.90
N MET A 262 -8.31 -8.77 -13.67
CA MET A 262 -9.31 -8.59 -12.60
C MET A 262 -10.51 -9.50 -12.79
N SER A 263 -11.08 -9.55 -14.00
CA SER A 263 -12.21 -10.46 -14.29
C SER A 263 -11.85 -11.93 -14.08
N THR A 264 -10.60 -12.32 -14.36
CA THR A 264 -10.13 -13.70 -14.14
C THR A 264 -10.04 -14.02 -12.66
N VAL A 265 -9.49 -13.10 -11.85
CA VAL A 265 -9.48 -13.21 -10.38
C VAL A 265 -10.91 -13.34 -9.84
N ASP A 266 -11.84 -12.49 -10.31
CA ASP A 266 -13.25 -12.54 -9.89
C ASP A 266 -13.90 -13.88 -10.22
N VAL A 267 -13.68 -14.41 -11.43
CA VAL A 267 -14.26 -15.69 -11.85
C VAL A 267 -13.67 -16.87 -11.09
N VAL A 268 -12.36 -16.87 -10.79
CA VAL A 268 -11.74 -17.88 -9.90
C VAL A 268 -12.44 -17.87 -8.53
N ASN A 269 -12.63 -16.70 -7.94
CA ASN A 269 -13.30 -16.55 -6.66
C ASN A 269 -14.79 -16.97 -6.74
N GLN A 270 -15.49 -16.61 -7.82
CA GLN A 270 -16.89 -16.97 -8.04
C GLN A 270 -17.12 -18.49 -8.11
N VAL A 271 -16.16 -19.25 -8.64
CA VAL A 271 -16.25 -20.73 -8.71
C VAL A 271 -15.73 -21.42 -7.45
N GLY A 272 -15.44 -20.67 -6.39
CA GLY A 272 -15.05 -21.18 -5.08
C GLY A 272 -13.55 -21.35 -4.86
N GLY A 273 -12.69 -20.85 -5.77
CA GLY A 273 -11.25 -20.81 -5.61
C GLY A 273 -10.76 -19.54 -4.91
N ARG A 274 -9.45 -19.45 -4.74
CA ARG A 274 -8.77 -18.25 -4.25
C ARG A 274 -7.55 -17.97 -5.13
N SER A 275 -7.51 -16.77 -5.74
CA SER A 275 -6.37 -16.37 -6.56
C SER A 275 -5.16 -16.05 -5.69
N ALA A 276 -3.98 -16.59 -6.04
CA ALA A 276 -2.71 -16.34 -5.37
C ALA A 276 -2.10 -14.99 -5.77
N ASN A 277 -2.52 -14.45 -6.90
CA ASN A 277 -2.01 -13.20 -7.44
C ASN A 277 -2.95 -12.57 -8.46
N PHE A 278 -2.72 -11.28 -8.69
CA PHE A 278 -3.07 -10.59 -9.93
C PHE A 278 -1.79 -10.47 -10.77
N LEU A 279 -1.84 -10.84 -12.05
CA LEU A 279 -0.74 -10.61 -12.99
C LEU A 279 -1.25 -10.24 -14.37
N ASP A 280 -0.85 -9.05 -14.82
CA ASP A 280 -1.09 -8.55 -16.17
C ASP A 280 0.22 -8.56 -16.96
N ILE A 281 0.28 -9.38 -18.02
CA ILE A 281 1.45 -9.44 -18.90
C ILE A 281 1.46 -8.36 -19.98
N GLY A 282 0.43 -7.49 -19.99
CA GLY A 282 0.29 -6.39 -20.93
C GLY A 282 -0.16 -6.79 -22.34
N GLY A 283 -0.51 -5.77 -23.12
CA GLY A 283 -1.02 -5.94 -24.48
C GLY A 283 0.04 -6.24 -25.55
N GLY A 284 1.33 -6.20 -25.21
CA GLY A 284 2.47 -6.50 -26.09
C GLY A 284 3.26 -7.76 -25.70
N ALA A 285 2.66 -8.63 -24.85
CA ALA A 285 3.33 -9.81 -24.36
C ALA A 285 3.77 -10.76 -25.47
N ASN A 286 4.96 -11.28 -25.34
CA ASN A 286 5.60 -12.25 -26.22
C ASN A 286 5.98 -13.51 -25.43
N ALA A 287 6.67 -14.45 -26.10
CA ALA A 287 7.08 -15.72 -25.51
C ALA A 287 7.98 -15.55 -24.27
N GLU A 288 8.86 -14.55 -24.24
CA GLU A 288 9.78 -14.30 -23.13
C GLU A 288 9.01 -13.81 -21.89
N VAL A 289 8.11 -12.82 -22.08
CA VAL A 289 7.26 -12.30 -21.00
C VAL A 289 6.38 -13.40 -20.39
N MET A 290 5.84 -14.32 -21.21
CA MET A 290 5.06 -15.45 -20.72
C MET A 290 5.92 -16.43 -19.90
N ALA A 291 7.14 -16.72 -20.35
CA ALA A 291 8.06 -17.58 -19.62
C ALA A 291 8.44 -16.96 -18.26
N ASP A 292 8.72 -15.67 -18.24
CA ASP A 292 9.02 -14.90 -17.02
C ASP A 292 7.83 -14.87 -16.05
N ALA A 293 6.60 -14.70 -16.56
CA ALA A 293 5.40 -14.75 -15.75
C ALA A 293 5.19 -16.12 -15.09
N LEU A 294 5.38 -17.20 -15.86
CA LEU A 294 5.31 -18.57 -15.34
C LEU A 294 6.37 -18.84 -14.28
N GLU A 295 7.59 -18.38 -14.48
CA GLU A 295 8.68 -18.55 -13.50
C GLU A 295 8.35 -17.84 -12.18
N VAL A 296 7.84 -16.59 -12.23
CA VAL A 296 7.46 -15.85 -11.03
C VAL A 296 6.37 -16.57 -10.25
N ILE A 297 5.32 -17.04 -10.93
CA ILE A 297 4.21 -17.74 -10.27
C ILE A 297 4.65 -19.10 -9.72
N ASN A 298 5.47 -19.84 -10.47
CA ASN A 298 5.95 -21.16 -10.04
C ASN A 298 6.88 -21.11 -8.81
N ASN A 299 7.48 -19.95 -8.52
CA ASN A 299 8.29 -19.73 -7.34
C ASN A 299 7.45 -19.47 -6.07
N ASP A 300 6.14 -19.27 -6.18
CA ASP A 300 5.25 -19.18 -5.05
C ASP A 300 4.85 -20.57 -4.54
N PRO A 301 5.27 -20.97 -3.32
CA PRO A 301 5.00 -22.32 -2.79
C PRO A 301 3.52 -22.57 -2.48
N GLU A 302 2.70 -21.54 -2.38
CA GLU A 302 1.26 -21.68 -2.13
C GLU A 302 0.48 -21.98 -3.40
N VAL A 303 1.05 -21.75 -4.59
CA VAL A 303 0.38 -21.97 -5.87
C VAL A 303 0.30 -23.46 -6.17
N ARG A 304 -0.91 -23.99 -6.32
CA ARG A 304 -1.23 -25.40 -6.61
C ARG A 304 -1.73 -25.64 -8.02
N ALA A 305 -2.25 -24.63 -8.69
CA ALA A 305 -2.61 -24.65 -10.09
C ALA A 305 -2.44 -23.26 -10.71
N ILE A 306 -2.22 -23.19 -12.02
CA ILE A 306 -2.04 -21.94 -12.75
C ILE A 306 -3.13 -21.80 -13.81
N PHE A 307 -3.85 -20.68 -13.81
CA PHE A 307 -4.82 -20.35 -14.84
C PHE A 307 -4.31 -19.21 -15.74
N ILE A 308 -4.01 -19.56 -16.99
CA ILE A 308 -3.60 -18.61 -18.03
C ILE A 308 -4.82 -18.27 -18.89
N ASN A 309 -5.29 -17.02 -18.81
CA ASN A 309 -6.45 -16.56 -19.54
C ASN A 309 -6.06 -15.42 -20.50
N ILE A 310 -5.97 -15.73 -21.78
CA ILE A 310 -5.53 -14.80 -22.82
C ILE A 310 -6.66 -14.50 -23.79
N PHE A 311 -6.88 -13.22 -24.04
CA PHE A 311 -7.68 -12.74 -25.14
C PHE A 311 -6.80 -12.00 -26.15
N GLY A 312 -6.57 -12.62 -27.29
CA GLY A 312 -5.76 -12.08 -28.36
C GLY A 312 -6.41 -10.85 -29.02
N GLY A 313 -5.67 -9.77 -28.97
CA GLY A 313 -5.92 -8.56 -29.72
C GLY A 313 -4.59 -8.19 -30.40
N ILE A 314 -3.79 -7.34 -29.76
CA ILE A 314 -2.39 -7.09 -30.12
C ILE A 314 -1.54 -8.32 -29.76
N VAL A 315 -1.78 -8.91 -28.60
CA VAL A 315 -1.19 -10.20 -28.19
C VAL A 315 -1.71 -11.29 -29.13
N ARG A 316 -0.82 -12.16 -29.57
CA ARG A 316 -1.10 -13.24 -30.51
C ARG A 316 -1.04 -14.59 -29.81
N GLY A 317 -2.03 -15.44 -30.03
CA GLY A 317 -2.17 -16.74 -29.36
C GLY A 317 -0.98 -17.68 -29.58
N GLU A 318 -0.37 -17.67 -30.76
CA GLU A 318 0.81 -18.49 -31.05
C GLU A 318 2.07 -18.03 -30.30
N GLU A 319 2.23 -16.72 -30.07
CA GLU A 319 3.35 -16.21 -29.28
C GLU A 319 3.26 -16.66 -27.82
N ILE A 320 2.05 -16.58 -27.26
CA ILE A 320 1.79 -17.06 -25.92
C ILE A 320 2.00 -18.56 -25.79
N ALA A 321 1.48 -19.35 -26.74
CA ALA A 321 1.67 -20.80 -26.75
C ALA A 321 3.13 -21.19 -26.83
N ASN A 322 3.93 -20.53 -27.67
CA ASN A 322 5.37 -20.73 -27.75
C ASN A 322 6.08 -20.37 -26.42
N GLY A 323 5.63 -19.32 -25.74
CA GLY A 323 6.13 -18.93 -24.43
C GLY A 323 5.86 -19.99 -23.35
N ILE A 324 4.64 -20.55 -23.35
CA ILE A 324 4.28 -21.64 -22.43
C ILE A 324 5.15 -22.87 -22.69
N VAL A 325 5.25 -23.32 -23.94
CA VAL A 325 6.09 -24.47 -24.32
C VAL A 325 7.56 -24.23 -23.95
N GLY A 326 8.09 -23.03 -24.26
CA GLY A 326 9.46 -22.67 -23.92
C GLY A 326 9.71 -22.61 -22.41
N ALA A 327 8.73 -22.22 -21.61
CA ALA A 327 8.81 -22.24 -20.14
C ALA A 327 8.82 -23.69 -19.60
N LEU A 328 7.96 -24.56 -20.13
CA LEU A 328 7.92 -25.98 -19.76
C LEU A 328 9.26 -26.72 -20.05
N GLU A 329 10.02 -26.28 -21.05
CA GLU A 329 11.34 -26.84 -21.36
C GLU A 329 12.47 -26.33 -20.44
N ARG A 330 12.33 -25.12 -19.89
CA ARG A 330 13.39 -24.44 -19.12
C ARG A 330 13.19 -24.51 -17.62
N VAL A 331 11.94 -24.50 -17.18
CA VAL A 331 11.56 -24.43 -15.77
C VAL A 331 10.79 -25.68 -15.39
N ASN A 332 11.18 -26.30 -14.27
CA ASN A 332 10.37 -27.38 -13.70
C ASN A 332 9.11 -26.79 -13.06
N ILE A 333 8.03 -26.67 -13.83
CA ILE A 333 6.75 -26.15 -13.34
C ILE A 333 6.04 -27.30 -12.61
N SER A 334 5.89 -27.14 -11.29
CA SER A 334 5.32 -28.17 -10.43
C SER A 334 3.78 -28.18 -10.44
N SER A 335 3.18 -27.01 -10.69
CA SER A 335 1.72 -26.84 -10.65
C SER A 335 1.11 -27.08 -12.02
N PRO A 336 -0.03 -27.80 -12.12
CA PRO A 336 -0.74 -27.97 -13.38
C PRO A 336 -1.23 -26.63 -13.93
N ILE A 337 -1.24 -26.51 -15.26
CA ILE A 337 -1.59 -25.31 -16.00
C ILE A 337 -2.89 -25.55 -16.76
N VAL A 338 -3.83 -24.64 -16.63
CA VAL A 338 -5.02 -24.55 -17.49
C VAL A 338 -4.89 -23.31 -18.36
N VAL A 339 -5.03 -23.47 -19.68
CA VAL A 339 -4.88 -22.39 -20.65
C VAL A 339 -6.19 -22.12 -21.38
N ARG A 340 -6.63 -20.87 -21.40
CA ARG A 340 -7.66 -20.41 -22.31
C ARG A 340 -7.05 -19.40 -23.25
N LEU A 341 -7.08 -19.72 -24.54
CA LEU A 341 -6.68 -18.82 -25.63
C LEU A 341 -7.90 -18.50 -26.50
N ASP A 342 -8.19 -17.21 -26.67
CA ASP A 342 -9.23 -16.70 -27.54
C ASP A 342 -8.74 -15.46 -28.29
N GLY A 343 -9.46 -15.02 -29.34
CA GLY A 343 -9.09 -13.88 -30.18
C GLY A 343 -8.02 -14.21 -31.22
N THR A 344 -7.12 -13.25 -31.50
CA THR A 344 -6.15 -13.31 -32.61
C THR A 344 -5.23 -14.53 -32.51
N ASN A 345 -5.22 -15.37 -33.53
CA ASN A 345 -4.39 -16.57 -33.67
C ASN A 345 -4.55 -17.58 -32.52
N SER A 346 -5.74 -17.59 -31.92
CA SER A 346 -6.03 -18.55 -30.83
C SER A 346 -6.08 -20.00 -31.32
N ALA A 347 -6.50 -20.26 -32.56
CA ALA A 347 -6.52 -21.59 -33.16
C ALA A 347 -5.09 -22.11 -33.35
N GLU A 348 -4.20 -21.29 -33.89
CA GLU A 348 -2.78 -21.59 -34.07
C GLU A 348 -2.10 -21.82 -32.72
N GLY A 349 -2.39 -20.99 -31.72
CA GLY A 349 -1.88 -21.17 -30.37
C GLY A 349 -2.31 -22.49 -29.74
N ARG A 350 -3.60 -22.87 -29.87
CA ARG A 350 -4.08 -24.17 -29.40
C ARG A 350 -3.43 -25.34 -30.12
N ALA A 351 -3.20 -25.23 -31.46
CA ALA A 351 -2.50 -26.27 -32.22
C ALA A 351 -1.04 -26.45 -31.77
N ILE A 352 -0.35 -25.39 -31.31
CA ILE A 352 0.99 -25.46 -30.74
C ILE A 352 0.95 -26.20 -29.39
N LEU A 353 -0.06 -25.96 -28.56
CA LEU A 353 -0.19 -26.62 -27.26
C LEU A 353 -0.63 -28.09 -27.34
N GLU A 354 -1.35 -28.48 -28.41
CA GLU A 354 -1.95 -29.81 -28.56
C GLU A 354 -0.98 -30.98 -28.33
N PRO A 355 0.26 -30.98 -28.88
CA PRO A 355 1.24 -32.06 -28.64
C PRO A 355 1.76 -32.13 -27.18
N HIS A 356 1.56 -31.06 -26.39
CA HIS A 356 2.06 -30.92 -25.02
C HIS A 356 0.96 -31.16 -23.96
N LEU A 357 -0.29 -31.43 -24.40
CA LEU A 357 -1.40 -31.69 -23.48
C LEU A 357 -1.14 -32.92 -22.62
N SER A 358 -1.45 -32.79 -21.34
CA SER A 358 -1.24 -33.82 -20.33
C SER A 358 -2.10 -33.54 -19.11
N ASP A 359 -1.95 -34.33 -18.04
CA ASP A 359 -2.57 -34.02 -16.76
C ASP A 359 -2.04 -32.69 -16.16
N HIS A 360 -0.84 -32.25 -16.59
CA HIS A 360 -0.22 -30.99 -16.15
C HIS A 360 -0.48 -29.78 -17.09
N LEU A 361 -0.96 -30.00 -18.32
CA LEU A 361 -1.29 -28.92 -19.24
C LEU A 361 -2.62 -29.20 -19.92
N ARG A 362 -3.62 -28.37 -19.63
CA ARG A 362 -4.98 -28.49 -20.17
C ARG A 362 -5.38 -27.22 -20.91
N VAL A 363 -6.28 -27.34 -21.86
CA VAL A 363 -6.86 -26.21 -22.59
C VAL A 363 -8.37 -26.17 -22.32
N ALA A 364 -8.87 -24.99 -21.94
CA ALA A 364 -10.29 -24.74 -21.70
C ALA A 364 -10.93 -23.99 -22.89
N SER A 365 -12.20 -24.22 -23.11
CA SER A 365 -12.98 -23.58 -24.16
C SER A 365 -13.34 -22.13 -23.86
N ASP A 366 -13.59 -21.83 -22.59
CA ASP A 366 -13.96 -20.49 -22.10
C ASP A 366 -13.36 -20.20 -20.72
N MET A 367 -13.51 -18.95 -20.28
CA MET A 367 -12.93 -18.46 -19.01
C MET A 367 -13.54 -19.17 -17.79
N LEU A 368 -14.85 -19.45 -17.78
CA LEU A 368 -15.52 -20.07 -16.65
C LEU A 368 -15.12 -21.54 -16.51
N GLU A 369 -15.02 -22.26 -17.63
CA GLU A 369 -14.50 -23.63 -17.65
C GLU A 369 -13.06 -23.66 -17.18
N GLY A 370 -12.21 -22.76 -17.68
CA GLY A 370 -10.81 -22.66 -17.28
C GLY A 370 -10.63 -22.44 -15.78
N ALA A 371 -11.40 -21.51 -15.21
CA ALA A 371 -11.39 -21.26 -13.77
C ALA A 371 -11.83 -22.50 -12.97
N ARG A 372 -12.92 -23.19 -13.37
CA ARG A 372 -13.37 -24.41 -12.69
C ARG A 372 -12.32 -25.52 -12.72
N GLN A 373 -11.68 -25.72 -13.87
CA GLN A 373 -10.61 -26.72 -13.99
C GLN A 373 -9.42 -26.37 -13.11
N ALA A 374 -8.98 -25.11 -13.09
CA ALA A 374 -7.86 -24.66 -12.26
C ALA A 374 -8.14 -24.82 -10.76
N VAL A 375 -9.37 -24.46 -10.32
CA VAL A 375 -9.79 -24.60 -8.92
C VAL A 375 -9.86 -26.08 -8.52
N ALA A 376 -10.42 -26.94 -9.36
CA ALA A 376 -10.46 -28.39 -9.11
C ALA A 376 -9.04 -28.99 -9.00
N LEU A 377 -8.11 -28.58 -9.88
CA LEU A 377 -6.71 -29.00 -9.81
C LEU A 377 -6.02 -28.50 -8.54
N ALA A 378 -6.24 -27.26 -8.13
CA ALA A 378 -5.69 -26.72 -6.89
C ALA A 378 -6.20 -27.47 -5.66
N ALA A 379 -7.48 -27.93 -5.68
CA ALA A 379 -8.07 -28.76 -4.63
C ALA A 379 -7.59 -30.24 -4.64
N GLY A 380 -6.83 -30.66 -5.65
CA GLY A 380 -6.39 -32.05 -5.82
C GLY A 380 -7.49 -32.98 -6.36
N GLU A 381 -8.51 -32.45 -7.02
CA GLU A 381 -9.66 -33.17 -7.58
C GLU A 381 -9.50 -33.45 -9.09
N GLY A 382 -8.26 -33.41 -9.61
CA GLY A 382 -7.94 -33.45 -11.02
C GLY A 382 -7.62 -34.82 -11.63
#